data_7c8b4e816426088ae64ef56fa7bf18ff
#
_entry.id   7c8b4e816426088ae64ef56fa7bf18ff
#
_cell.length_a   1.000
_cell.length_b   1.000
_cell.length_c   1.000
_cell.angle_alpha   90.00
_cell.angle_beta   90.00
_cell.angle_gamma   90.00
#
_symmetry.space_group_name_H-M   'P 1'
#
loop_
_entity.id
_entity.type
_entity.pdbx_description
1 polymer ?
#
loop_
_entity_poly.entity_id
_entity_poly.type
_entity_poly.pdbx_seq_one_letter_code
_entity_poly.pdbx_strand_id
1 'polypeptide(L)'
;MAFLVCENLEYLYSIGTPFQTSALNNVSLEIEKGDLIGIIGHTGSGKSTLIQHLNGLLEPHNGKVILDGKDIWTKENRKEIRQVRFAVGLCFQYPEYQIFEEDVYKEIAFGPKQMGLDDARIDERIRKSMEFVGLPFEKYSKKSPFDLSGGQKRRVAIASIIAMEPKVLILNEHCAGLEPKG
;
A
#
# COMPACT_ATOMS: atom_id res chain seq x y z
N MET A 1 10.57 -15.47 -13.08
CA MET A 1 9.88 -16.00 -11.88
C MET A 1 9.04 -14.89 -11.32
N ALA A 2 7.75 -15.15 -11.14
CA ALA A 2 6.83 -14.18 -10.55
C ALA A 2 7.32 -13.75 -9.16
N PHE A 3 7.22 -12.44 -8.89
CA PHE A 3 7.68 -11.84 -7.64
C PHE A 3 6.61 -11.86 -6.55
N LEU A 4 5.37 -11.66 -6.96
CA LEU A 4 4.20 -11.73 -6.07
C LEU A 4 3.13 -12.59 -6.73
N VAL A 5 2.69 -13.63 -6.04
CA VAL A 5 1.73 -14.61 -6.55
C VAL A 5 0.61 -14.80 -5.55
N CYS A 6 -0.61 -14.88 -6.02
CA CYS A 6 -1.70 -15.47 -5.25
C CYS A 6 -2.22 -16.72 -5.98
N GLU A 7 -2.51 -17.76 -5.20
CA GLU A 7 -2.97 -19.06 -5.70
C GLU A 7 -4.29 -19.42 -5.03
N ASN A 8 -5.32 -19.60 -5.83
CA ASN A 8 -6.64 -20.11 -5.42
C ASN A 8 -7.20 -19.40 -4.18
N LEU A 9 -7.08 -18.06 -4.11
CA LEU A 9 -7.54 -17.28 -2.96
C LEU A 9 -9.04 -17.35 -2.81
N GLU A 10 -9.49 -17.69 -1.60
CA GLU A 10 -10.88 -17.62 -1.18
C GLU A 10 -11.01 -16.77 0.08
N TYR A 11 -11.98 -15.90 0.09
CA TYR A 11 -12.26 -15.06 1.25
C TYR A 11 -13.74 -14.75 1.39
N LEU A 12 -14.26 -14.96 2.62
CA LEU A 12 -15.64 -14.73 2.99
C LEU A 12 -15.70 -13.67 4.10
N TYR A 13 -16.55 -12.69 3.96
CA TYR A 13 -16.91 -11.79 5.05
C TYR A 13 -18.06 -12.36 5.88
N SER A 14 -18.08 -12.03 7.17
CA SER A 14 -19.20 -12.37 8.08
C SER A 14 -19.56 -13.85 8.13
N ILE A 15 -18.54 -14.72 8.18
CA ILE A 15 -18.73 -16.20 8.21
C ILE A 15 -19.69 -16.60 9.32
N GLY A 16 -20.62 -17.52 8.99
CA GLY A 16 -21.58 -18.09 9.96
C GLY A 16 -22.72 -17.14 10.34
N THR A 17 -22.86 -16.01 9.65
CA THR A 17 -23.97 -15.07 9.84
C THR A 17 -24.88 -15.02 8.61
N PRO A 18 -26.14 -14.52 8.74
CA PRO A 18 -27.02 -14.28 7.58
C PRO A 18 -26.45 -13.29 6.56
N PHE A 19 -25.41 -12.53 6.90
CA PHE A 19 -24.75 -11.53 6.05
C PHE A 19 -23.46 -12.05 5.42
N GLN A 20 -23.23 -13.36 5.43
CA GLN A 20 -22.06 -13.96 4.82
C GLN A 20 -22.00 -13.65 3.33
N THR A 21 -20.85 -13.12 2.89
CA THR A 21 -20.63 -12.74 1.49
C THR A 21 -19.28 -13.25 1.01
N SER A 22 -19.26 -13.92 -0.15
CA SER A 22 -18.01 -14.31 -0.81
C SER A 22 -17.42 -13.11 -1.52
N ALA A 23 -16.21 -12.73 -1.13
CA ALA A 23 -15.48 -11.63 -1.74
C ALA A 23 -14.43 -12.11 -2.75
N LEU A 24 -13.78 -13.24 -2.48
CA LEU A 24 -12.87 -13.91 -3.41
C LEU A 24 -13.27 -15.39 -3.51
N ASN A 25 -13.27 -15.90 -4.74
CA ASN A 25 -13.60 -17.28 -5.03
C ASN A 25 -12.61 -17.83 -6.06
N ASN A 26 -11.65 -18.63 -5.60
CA ASN A 26 -10.62 -19.27 -6.41
C ASN A 26 -9.84 -18.29 -7.32
N VAL A 27 -9.38 -17.17 -6.75
CA VAL A 27 -8.66 -16.14 -7.50
C VAL A 27 -7.17 -16.44 -7.52
N SER A 28 -6.58 -16.48 -8.72
CA SER A 28 -5.13 -16.63 -8.91
C SER A 28 -4.60 -15.50 -9.79
N LEU A 29 -3.40 -15.00 -9.45
CA LEU A 29 -2.72 -13.92 -10.15
C LEU A 29 -1.22 -14.06 -9.93
N GLU A 30 -0.44 -13.84 -11.00
CA GLU A 30 1.00 -13.77 -10.95
C GLU A 30 1.46 -12.38 -11.40
N ILE A 31 2.44 -11.82 -10.67
CA ILE A 31 3.00 -10.50 -10.91
C ILE A 31 4.51 -10.64 -11.01
N GLU A 32 5.08 -10.28 -12.15
CA GLU A 32 6.52 -10.25 -12.36
C GLU A 32 7.11 -8.87 -12.07
N LYS A 33 8.42 -8.79 -11.90
CA LYS A 33 9.11 -7.50 -11.74
C LYS A 33 9.01 -6.70 -13.04
N GLY A 34 8.54 -5.47 -12.92
CA GLY A 34 8.37 -4.55 -14.05
C GLY A 34 6.97 -4.58 -14.66
N ASP A 35 6.09 -5.46 -14.23
CA ASP A 35 4.70 -5.49 -14.68
C ASP A 35 3.95 -4.22 -14.26
N LEU A 36 3.07 -3.76 -15.14
CA LEU A 36 2.02 -2.79 -14.85
C LEU A 36 0.67 -3.45 -15.02
N ILE A 37 -0.03 -3.70 -13.92
CA ILE A 37 -1.29 -4.45 -13.90
C ILE A 37 -2.45 -3.55 -13.53
N GLY A 38 -3.50 -3.52 -14.37
CA GLY A 38 -4.76 -2.84 -14.09
C GLY A 38 -5.83 -3.85 -13.62
N ILE A 39 -6.38 -3.65 -12.41
CA ILE A 39 -7.49 -4.45 -11.89
C ILE A 39 -8.79 -3.67 -12.10
N ILE A 40 -9.66 -4.17 -12.95
CA ILE A 40 -10.92 -3.53 -13.35
C ILE A 40 -12.10 -4.38 -12.89
N GLY A 41 -13.18 -3.73 -12.47
CA GLY A 41 -14.43 -4.39 -12.07
C GLY A 41 -15.37 -3.41 -11.37
N HIS A 42 -16.64 -3.78 -11.25
CA HIS A 42 -17.66 -2.97 -10.55
C HIS A 42 -17.38 -2.88 -9.02
N THR A 43 -18.05 -1.97 -8.35
CA THR A 43 -18.00 -1.87 -6.87
C THR A 43 -18.52 -3.19 -6.27
N GLY A 44 -17.82 -3.71 -5.26
CA GLY A 44 -18.15 -5.00 -4.64
C GLY A 44 -17.60 -6.23 -5.36
N SER A 45 -16.84 -6.09 -6.48
CA SER A 45 -16.26 -7.25 -7.19
C SER A 45 -15.02 -7.88 -6.52
N GLY A 46 -14.67 -7.46 -5.30
CA GLY A 46 -13.54 -8.04 -4.56
C GLY A 46 -12.17 -7.39 -4.80
N LYS A 47 -12.05 -6.34 -5.63
CA LYS A 47 -10.76 -5.66 -5.91
C LYS A 47 -10.02 -5.24 -4.65
N SER A 48 -10.68 -4.50 -3.77
CA SER A 48 -10.07 -4.03 -2.51
C SER A 48 -9.70 -5.17 -1.58
N THR A 49 -10.47 -6.24 -1.58
CA THR A 49 -10.17 -7.47 -0.82
C THR A 49 -8.92 -8.15 -1.38
N LEU A 50 -8.82 -8.30 -2.71
CA LEU A 50 -7.64 -8.90 -3.35
C LEU A 50 -6.36 -8.13 -3.02
N ILE A 51 -6.34 -6.80 -3.20
CA ILE A 51 -5.15 -6.00 -2.93
C ILE A 51 -4.74 -6.03 -1.45
N GLN A 52 -5.68 -6.16 -0.51
CA GLN A 52 -5.39 -6.32 0.90
C GLN A 52 -4.76 -7.69 1.23
N HIS A 53 -5.08 -8.73 0.47
CA HIS A 53 -4.38 -10.01 0.57
C HIS A 53 -2.94 -9.91 0.03
N LEU A 54 -2.76 -9.25 -1.12
CA LEU A 54 -1.43 -9.05 -1.72
C LEU A 54 -0.48 -8.27 -0.81
N ASN A 55 -0.99 -7.32 -0.03
CA ASN A 55 -0.20 -6.55 0.95
C ASN A 55 -0.09 -7.23 2.33
N GLY A 56 -0.73 -8.38 2.55
CA GLY A 56 -0.71 -9.06 3.85
C GLY A 56 -1.51 -8.36 4.95
N LEU A 57 -2.52 -7.58 4.61
CA LEU A 57 -3.49 -7.02 5.56
C LEU A 57 -4.59 -8.02 5.90
N LEU A 58 -5.00 -8.83 4.93
CA LEU A 58 -5.97 -9.90 5.13
C LEU A 58 -5.29 -11.25 4.90
N GLU A 59 -5.57 -12.21 5.77
CA GLU A 59 -5.20 -13.61 5.62
C GLU A 59 -6.32 -14.34 4.88
N PRO A 60 -6.03 -15.11 3.80
CA PRO A 60 -7.05 -15.83 3.08
C PRO A 60 -7.61 -17.00 3.90
N HIS A 61 -8.85 -17.39 3.66
CA HIS A 61 -9.42 -18.61 4.25
C HIS A 61 -8.86 -19.86 3.56
N ASN A 62 -8.72 -19.80 2.23
CA ASN A 62 -8.04 -20.80 1.43
C ASN A 62 -7.13 -20.13 0.42
N GLY A 63 -6.16 -20.90 -0.09
CA GLY A 63 -5.16 -20.42 -1.02
C GLY A 63 -3.91 -19.88 -0.35
N LYS A 64 -3.04 -19.24 -1.13
CA LYS A 64 -1.73 -18.75 -0.68
C LYS A 64 -1.43 -17.39 -1.28
N VAL A 65 -0.62 -16.60 -0.56
CA VAL A 65 0.04 -15.41 -1.08
C VAL A 65 1.54 -15.62 -0.96
N ILE A 66 2.24 -15.60 -2.07
CA ILE A 66 3.68 -15.89 -2.17
C ILE A 66 4.39 -14.63 -2.60
N LEU A 67 5.32 -14.16 -1.77
CA LEU A 67 6.19 -13.02 -2.05
C LEU A 67 7.63 -13.49 -2.11
N ASP A 68 8.30 -13.25 -3.25
CA ASP A 68 9.69 -13.65 -3.50
C ASP A 68 9.94 -15.15 -3.16
N GLY A 69 9.00 -16.01 -3.61
CA GLY A 69 9.04 -17.47 -3.42
C GLY A 69 8.62 -17.97 -2.02
N LYS A 70 8.20 -17.09 -1.10
CA LYS A 70 7.80 -17.47 0.26
C LYS A 70 6.31 -17.22 0.47
N ASP A 71 5.56 -18.23 0.90
CA ASP A 71 4.19 -18.05 1.38
C ASP A 71 4.20 -17.21 2.67
N ILE A 72 3.55 -16.04 2.63
CA ILE A 72 3.58 -15.06 3.71
C ILE A 72 2.78 -15.47 4.95
N TRP A 73 1.90 -16.47 4.82
CA TRP A 73 0.96 -16.87 5.89
C TRP A 73 1.34 -18.17 6.60
N THR A 74 2.48 -18.80 6.27
CA THR A 74 2.98 -19.93 7.05
C THR A 74 3.26 -19.52 8.51
N LYS A 75 3.22 -20.49 9.43
CA LYS A 75 3.47 -20.22 10.86
C LYS A 75 4.83 -19.53 11.10
N GLU A 76 5.84 -19.89 10.30
CA GLU A 76 7.17 -19.30 10.38
C GLU A 76 7.18 -17.85 9.85
N ASN A 77 6.60 -17.63 8.67
CA ASN A 77 6.67 -16.35 7.95
C ASN A 77 5.69 -15.29 8.50
N ARG A 78 4.62 -15.71 9.16
CA ARG A 78 3.62 -14.81 9.76
C ARG A 78 4.22 -13.79 10.75
N LYS A 79 5.33 -14.14 11.39
CA LYS A 79 6.08 -13.22 12.26
C LYS A 79 6.73 -12.06 11.49
N GLU A 80 6.97 -12.26 10.20
CA GLU A 80 7.60 -11.29 9.32
C GLU A 80 6.59 -10.51 8.44
N ILE A 81 5.28 -10.64 8.70
CA ILE A 81 4.22 -10.01 7.90
C ILE A 81 4.40 -8.49 7.76
N ARG A 82 5.07 -7.85 8.71
CA ARG A 82 5.43 -6.44 8.63
C ARG A 82 6.40 -6.15 7.48
N GLN A 83 7.34 -7.05 7.20
CA GLN A 83 8.29 -6.92 6.09
C GLN A 83 7.57 -7.02 4.74
N VAL A 84 6.52 -7.84 4.66
CA VAL A 84 5.65 -7.90 3.48
C VAL A 84 5.02 -6.54 3.20
N ARG A 85 4.52 -5.84 4.22
CA ARG A 85 3.90 -4.51 4.07
C ARG A 85 4.88 -3.42 3.66
N PHE A 86 6.16 -3.56 3.99
CA PHE A 86 7.19 -2.67 3.48
C PHE A 86 7.55 -2.99 2.02
N ALA A 87 7.56 -4.28 1.66
CA ALA A 87 7.87 -4.71 0.30
C ALA A 87 6.72 -4.47 -0.68
N VAL A 88 5.46 -4.54 -0.20
CA VAL A 88 4.25 -4.29 -0.98
C VAL A 88 3.54 -3.06 -0.43
N GLY A 89 3.89 -1.89 -0.94
CA GLY A 89 3.27 -0.60 -0.56
C GLY A 89 1.84 -0.53 -1.08
N LEU A 90 0.91 -0.16 -0.20
CA LEU A 90 -0.51 -0.01 -0.54
C LEU A 90 -0.97 1.42 -0.28
N CYS A 91 -1.38 2.09 -1.33
CA CYS A 91 -2.08 3.38 -1.27
C CYS A 91 -3.59 3.12 -1.27
N PHE A 92 -4.25 3.42 -0.16
CA PHE A 92 -5.70 3.29 -0.03
C PHE A 92 -6.45 4.38 -0.80
N GLN A 93 -7.73 4.16 -0.99
CA GLN A 93 -8.63 5.22 -1.45
C GLN A 93 -8.65 6.37 -0.43
N TYR A 94 -8.53 7.62 -0.90
CA TYR A 94 -8.42 8.81 -0.05
C TYR A 94 -7.28 8.73 0.97
N PRO A 95 -6.03 8.53 0.55
CA PRO A 95 -4.91 8.31 1.46
C PRO A 95 -4.62 9.53 2.34
N GLU A 96 -5.07 10.72 1.94
CA GLU A 96 -4.97 11.96 2.70
C GLU A 96 -5.70 11.94 4.07
N TYR A 97 -6.66 11.04 4.25
CA TYR A 97 -7.32 10.87 5.55
C TYR A 97 -6.53 10.03 6.55
N GLN A 98 -5.42 9.43 6.10
CA GLN A 98 -4.56 8.63 6.96
C GLN A 98 -3.38 9.42 7.53
N ILE A 99 -3.25 10.70 7.18
CA ILE A 99 -2.23 11.61 7.69
C ILE A 99 -2.51 11.93 9.16
N PHE A 100 -1.49 11.80 10.02
CA PHE A 100 -1.64 11.99 11.46
C PHE A 100 -0.49 12.75 12.13
N GLU A 101 0.65 12.91 11.46
CA GLU A 101 1.83 13.58 12.02
C GLU A 101 1.71 15.12 11.95
N GLU A 102 2.47 15.79 12.79
CA GLU A 102 2.43 17.25 12.93
C GLU A 102 3.08 18.03 11.78
N ASP A 103 4.05 17.42 11.10
CA ASP A 103 4.69 17.98 9.92
C ASP A 103 4.92 16.95 8.81
N VAL A 104 5.08 17.44 7.58
CA VAL A 104 5.25 16.62 6.37
C VAL A 104 6.49 15.73 6.47
N TYR A 105 7.59 16.23 7.04
CA TYR A 105 8.81 15.44 7.21
C TYR A 105 8.56 14.22 8.09
N LYS A 106 7.91 14.41 9.24
CA LYS A 106 7.61 13.32 10.19
C LYS A 106 6.63 12.32 9.60
N GLU A 107 5.63 12.81 8.88
CA GLU A 107 4.66 11.94 8.18
C GLU A 107 5.35 11.01 7.19
N ILE A 108 6.25 11.54 6.35
CA ILE A 108 6.97 10.72 5.37
C ILE A 108 8.03 9.86 6.06
N ALA A 109 8.66 10.34 7.15
CA ALA A 109 9.66 9.59 7.91
C ALA A 109 9.09 8.38 8.64
N PHE A 110 7.78 8.33 8.90
CA PHE A 110 7.17 7.29 9.73
C PHE A 110 7.48 5.87 9.24
N GLY A 111 7.21 5.59 7.96
CA GLY A 111 7.51 4.28 7.37
C GLY A 111 8.99 3.90 7.45
N PRO A 112 9.91 4.70 6.93
CA PRO A 112 11.36 4.48 7.02
C PRO A 112 11.89 4.28 8.44
N LYS A 113 11.39 5.03 9.43
CA LYS A 113 11.71 4.80 10.86
C LYS A 113 11.26 3.43 11.33
N GLN A 114 10.05 3.02 10.95
CA GLN A 114 9.53 1.70 11.28
C GLN A 114 10.32 0.54 10.63
N MET A 115 11.04 0.82 9.54
CA MET A 115 11.98 -0.12 8.90
C MET A 115 13.32 -0.19 9.66
N GLY A 116 13.57 0.69 10.63
CA GLY A 116 14.82 0.76 11.39
C GLY A 116 15.98 1.40 10.63
N LEU A 117 15.68 2.28 9.67
CA LEU A 117 16.73 3.00 8.94
C LEU A 117 17.35 4.09 9.82
N ASP A 118 18.62 4.40 9.54
CA ASP A 118 19.31 5.53 10.13
C ASP A 118 18.80 6.88 9.58
N ASP A 119 19.06 7.96 10.34
CA ASP A 119 18.54 9.29 10.02
C ASP A 119 19.01 9.81 8.65
N ALA A 120 20.23 9.48 8.22
CA ALA A 120 20.76 9.93 6.94
C ALA A 120 20.01 9.29 5.77
N ARG A 121 19.72 7.98 5.85
CA ARG A 121 18.91 7.27 4.86
C ARG A 121 17.46 7.73 4.87
N ILE A 122 16.91 8.03 6.04
CA ILE A 122 15.55 8.56 6.17
C ILE A 122 15.48 9.91 5.45
N ASP A 123 16.39 10.85 5.71
CA ASP A 123 16.39 12.18 5.04
C ASP A 123 16.53 12.04 3.51
N GLU A 124 17.43 11.17 3.05
CA GLU A 124 17.60 10.89 1.61
C GLU A 124 16.29 10.41 0.97
N ARG A 125 15.62 9.42 1.58
CA ARG A 125 14.38 8.86 1.06
C ARG A 125 13.23 9.86 1.07
N ILE A 126 13.14 10.70 2.10
CA ILE A 126 12.13 11.77 2.17
C ILE A 126 12.33 12.76 1.02
N ARG A 127 13.56 13.24 0.81
CA ARG A 127 13.87 14.18 -0.28
C ARG A 127 13.50 13.59 -1.65
N LYS A 128 13.91 12.36 -1.92
CA LYS A 128 13.60 11.66 -3.17
C LYS A 128 12.09 11.46 -3.36
N SER A 129 11.38 11.04 -2.32
CA SER A 129 9.93 10.80 -2.42
C SER A 129 9.15 12.10 -2.61
N MET A 130 9.54 13.19 -1.92
CA MET A 130 8.94 14.51 -2.09
C MET A 130 9.20 15.07 -3.50
N GLU A 131 10.41 14.92 -4.03
CA GLU A 131 10.74 15.29 -5.40
C GLU A 131 9.89 14.51 -6.40
N PHE A 132 9.77 13.19 -6.23
CA PHE A 132 8.98 12.32 -7.10
C PHE A 132 7.52 12.76 -7.20
N VAL A 133 6.91 13.18 -6.09
CA VAL A 133 5.52 13.66 -6.09
C VAL A 133 5.39 15.17 -6.39
N GLY A 134 6.47 15.85 -6.76
CA GLY A 134 6.46 17.28 -7.10
C GLY A 134 6.17 18.20 -5.91
N LEU A 135 6.64 17.84 -4.70
CA LEU A 135 6.59 18.69 -3.50
C LEU A 135 8.00 19.17 -3.14
N PRO A 136 8.37 20.45 -3.42
CA PRO A 136 9.67 21.00 -3.03
C PRO A 136 9.94 20.86 -1.53
N PHE A 137 11.01 20.16 -1.15
CA PHE A 137 11.36 19.82 0.23
C PHE A 137 11.45 21.06 1.13
N GLU A 138 12.21 22.07 0.72
CA GLU A 138 12.47 23.28 1.52
C GLU A 138 11.18 24.09 1.80
N LYS A 139 10.17 23.95 0.92
CA LYS A 139 8.91 24.66 1.06
C LYS A 139 7.90 23.94 1.94
N TYR A 140 7.91 22.60 1.92
CA TYR A 140 6.82 21.80 2.49
C TYR A 140 7.22 20.93 3.68
N SER A 141 8.49 20.53 3.83
CA SER A 141 8.91 19.54 4.83
C SER A 141 8.52 19.91 6.27
N LYS A 142 8.59 21.21 6.63
CA LYS A 142 8.28 21.72 7.97
C LYS A 142 6.84 22.20 8.13
N LYS A 143 6.00 22.10 7.08
CA LYS A 143 4.60 22.52 7.16
C LYS A 143 3.76 21.44 7.81
N SER A 144 2.72 21.88 8.53
CA SER A 144 1.67 20.96 8.94
C SER A 144 0.96 20.39 7.73
N PRO A 145 0.79 19.06 7.62
CA PRO A 145 0.01 18.47 6.53
C PRO A 145 -1.43 18.99 6.51
N PHE A 146 -1.97 19.39 7.66
CA PHE A 146 -3.36 19.86 7.78
C PHE A 146 -3.59 21.23 7.13
N ASP A 147 -2.52 22.02 6.92
CA ASP A 147 -2.56 23.32 6.23
C ASP A 147 -2.44 23.18 4.70
N LEU A 148 -2.27 21.97 4.19
CA LEU A 148 -2.11 21.71 2.76
C LEU A 148 -3.45 21.56 2.05
N SER A 149 -3.48 21.85 0.73
CA SER A 149 -4.63 21.51 -0.11
C SER A 149 -4.84 20.00 -0.19
N GLY A 150 -6.03 19.53 -0.55
CA GLY A 150 -6.35 18.11 -0.67
C GLY A 150 -5.38 17.36 -1.61
N GLY A 151 -5.07 17.95 -2.77
CA GLY A 151 -4.10 17.36 -3.70
C GLY A 151 -2.67 17.34 -3.15
N GLN A 152 -2.27 18.33 -2.31
CA GLN A 152 -0.97 18.30 -1.64
C GLN A 152 -0.93 17.25 -0.55
N LYS A 153 -1.99 17.13 0.27
CA LYS A 153 -2.12 16.05 1.27
C LYS A 153 -1.98 14.67 0.64
N ARG A 154 -2.70 14.45 -0.46
CA ARG A 154 -2.63 13.19 -1.22
C ARG A 154 -1.20 12.89 -1.69
N ARG A 155 -0.48 13.90 -2.21
CA ARG A 155 0.93 13.75 -2.60
C ARG A 155 1.83 13.43 -1.40
N VAL A 156 1.60 14.02 -0.23
CA VAL A 156 2.32 13.66 0.99
C VAL A 156 2.07 12.19 1.36
N ALA A 157 0.81 11.75 1.36
CA ALA A 157 0.48 10.36 1.68
C ALA A 157 1.09 9.35 0.68
N ILE A 158 1.14 9.69 -0.62
CA ILE A 158 1.83 8.87 -1.61
C ILE A 158 3.34 8.87 -1.37
N ALA A 159 3.94 10.03 -1.04
CA ALA A 159 5.36 10.14 -0.72
C ALA A 159 5.74 9.27 0.48
N SER A 160 4.87 9.18 1.51
CA SER A 160 5.10 8.33 2.69
C SER A 160 5.21 6.85 2.32
N ILE A 161 4.47 6.39 1.32
CA ILE A 161 4.55 5.01 0.83
C ILE A 161 5.81 4.82 -0.03
N ILE A 162 6.10 5.76 -0.93
CA ILE A 162 7.27 5.70 -1.83
C ILE A 162 8.58 5.75 -1.02
N ALA A 163 8.63 6.49 0.09
CA ALA A 163 9.80 6.59 0.95
C ALA A 163 10.22 5.25 1.58
N MET A 164 9.32 4.28 1.65
CA MET A 164 9.67 2.91 2.03
C MET A 164 10.38 2.13 0.93
N GLU A 165 10.42 2.65 -0.32
CA GLU A 165 10.96 2.00 -1.52
C GLU A 165 10.38 0.59 -1.72
N PRO A 166 9.05 0.47 -1.80
CA PRO A 166 8.42 -0.83 -1.96
C PRO A 166 8.79 -1.46 -3.31
N LYS A 167 8.89 -2.78 -3.34
CA LYS A 167 9.15 -3.55 -4.57
C LYS A 167 7.90 -3.70 -5.45
N VAL A 168 6.72 -3.63 -4.83
CA VAL A 168 5.41 -3.56 -5.50
C VAL A 168 4.66 -2.37 -4.93
N LEU A 169 4.13 -1.52 -5.79
CA LEU A 169 3.27 -0.39 -5.40
C LEU A 169 1.85 -0.65 -5.89
N ILE A 170 0.91 -0.71 -4.97
CA ILE A 170 -0.51 -0.87 -5.25
C ILE A 170 -1.20 0.47 -5.04
N LEU A 171 -1.86 0.98 -6.09
CA LEU A 171 -2.61 2.23 -6.06
C LEU A 171 -4.10 1.91 -6.19
N ASN A 172 -4.85 2.05 -5.08
CA ASN A 172 -6.28 1.77 -5.06
C ASN A 172 -7.09 3.05 -5.24
N GLU A 173 -7.67 3.22 -6.44
CA GLU A 173 -8.53 4.37 -6.79
C GLU A 173 -7.89 5.74 -6.44
N HIS A 174 -6.58 5.85 -6.60
CA HIS A 174 -5.80 7.04 -6.23
C HIS A 174 -6.21 8.31 -6.98
N CYS A 175 -6.92 8.19 -8.10
CA CYS A 175 -7.46 9.32 -8.87
C CYS A 175 -8.89 9.71 -8.45
N ALA A 176 -9.53 8.99 -7.53
CA ALA A 176 -10.88 9.31 -7.08
C ALA A 176 -10.93 10.73 -6.48
N GLY A 177 -11.84 11.57 -6.99
CA GLY A 177 -12.01 12.95 -6.52
C GLY A 177 -10.95 13.95 -6.99
N LEU A 178 -10.04 13.58 -7.90
CA LEU A 178 -9.15 14.52 -8.57
C LEU A 178 -9.81 15.11 -9.83
N GLU A 179 -9.57 16.40 -10.07
CA GLU A 179 -9.91 17.01 -11.35
C GLU A 179 -8.99 16.49 -12.47
N PRO A 180 -9.42 16.55 -13.77
CA PRO A 180 -8.67 15.99 -14.90
C PRO A 180 -7.24 16.53 -15.09
N LYS A 181 -6.85 17.56 -14.35
CA LYS A 181 -5.50 18.17 -14.34
C LYS A 181 -4.80 18.08 -12.99
N GLY A 182 -5.32 17.30 -12.06
CA GLY A 182 -4.79 17.10 -10.71
C GLY A 182 -3.77 15.97 -10.62
#